data_ab045ae43d62f309ea2c81d89b824b8b
#
_entry.id   ab045ae43d62f309ea2c81d89b824b8b
#
_cell.length_a   1.000
_cell.length_b   1.000
_cell.length_c   1.000
_cell.angle_alpha   90.00
_cell.angle_beta   90.00
_cell.angle_gamma   90.00
#
_symmetry.space_group_name_H-M   'P 1'
#
loop_
_entity.id
_entity.type
_entity.pdbx_description
1 polymer ?
#
loop_
_entity_poly.entity_id
_entity_poly.type
_entity_poly.pdbx_seq_one_letter_code
_entity_poly.pdbx_strand_id
1 'polypeptide(L)' 'MANPSPTDQIAERVDRLLLRYGELQRTNALLVQQVELLTQERDSLKSRLGAARARVDALLERLPESLATPKDGS' A
#
# COMPACT_ATOMS: atom_id res chain seq x y z
N MET A 1 -13.32 54.36 -0.57
CA MET A 1 -13.45 52.93 -0.73
C MET A 1 -14.16 52.30 0.40
N ALA A 2 -15.09 51.49 0.05
CA ALA A 2 -15.90 50.88 1.08
C ALA A 2 -15.22 49.59 1.53
N ASN A 3 -15.21 49.34 2.83
CA ASN A 3 -14.75 48.08 3.33
C ASN A 3 -15.74 47.00 2.94
N PRO A 4 -15.29 45.77 2.77
CA PRO A 4 -16.21 44.70 2.47
C PRO A 4 -17.18 44.54 3.62
N SER A 5 -18.41 44.29 3.28
CA SER A 5 -19.44 44.11 4.29
C SER A 5 -19.20 42.77 5.00
N PRO A 6 -19.80 42.60 6.20
CA PRO A 6 -19.68 41.31 6.87
C PRO A 6 -20.19 40.17 6.01
N THR A 7 -21.23 40.42 5.21
CA THR A 7 -21.75 39.40 4.31
C THR A 7 -20.72 39.02 3.26
N ASP A 8 -20.03 40.00 2.71
CA ASP A 8 -18.98 39.74 1.73
C ASP A 8 -17.84 38.96 2.33
N GLN A 9 -17.47 39.26 3.56
CA GLN A 9 -16.40 38.55 4.25
C GLN A 9 -16.77 37.09 4.49
N ILE A 10 -18.03 36.86 4.87
CA ILE A 10 -18.52 35.52 5.08
C ILE A 10 -18.53 34.75 3.76
N ALA A 11 -18.95 35.38 2.68
CA ALA A 11 -18.97 34.78 1.37
C ALA A 11 -17.56 34.36 0.93
N GLU A 12 -16.58 35.23 1.19
CA GLU A 12 -15.18 34.92 0.86
C GLU A 12 -14.69 33.70 1.63
N ARG A 13 -15.03 33.64 2.91
CA ARG A 13 -14.62 32.53 3.74
C ARG A 13 -15.25 31.22 3.28
N VAL A 14 -16.53 31.30 2.91
CA VAL A 14 -17.22 30.13 2.40
C VAL A 14 -16.57 29.66 1.11
N ASP A 15 -16.22 30.59 0.22
CA ASP A 15 -15.57 30.24 -1.03
C ASP A 15 -14.24 29.52 -0.79
N ARG A 16 -13.46 30.03 0.16
CA ARG A 16 -12.19 29.41 0.51
C ARG A 16 -12.37 28.01 1.08
N LEU A 17 -13.39 27.86 1.92
CA LEU A 17 -13.71 26.58 2.51
C LEU A 17 -14.12 25.58 1.45
N LEU A 18 -14.91 26.02 0.48
CA LEU A 18 -15.32 25.15 -0.61
C LEU A 18 -14.15 24.71 -1.47
N LEU A 19 -13.24 25.64 -1.76
CA LEU A 19 -12.03 25.30 -2.49
C LEU A 19 -11.20 24.29 -1.73
N ARG A 20 -11.03 24.52 -0.45
CA ARG A 20 -10.25 23.62 0.38
C ARG A 20 -10.88 22.26 0.48
N TYR A 21 -12.19 22.25 0.60
CA TYR A 21 -12.93 20.98 0.64
C TYR A 21 -12.70 20.19 -0.64
N GLY A 22 -12.77 20.86 -1.78
CA GLY A 22 -12.53 20.20 -3.06
C GLY A 22 -11.11 19.63 -3.16
N GLU A 23 -10.12 20.39 -2.67
CA GLU A 23 -8.74 19.92 -2.65
C GLU A 23 -8.57 18.70 -1.76
N LEU A 24 -9.20 18.74 -0.59
CA LEU A 24 -9.13 17.61 0.33
C LEU A 24 -9.80 16.38 -0.23
N GLN A 25 -10.91 16.56 -0.94
CA GLN A 25 -11.57 15.45 -1.58
C GLN A 25 -10.68 14.78 -2.61
N ARG A 26 -10.00 15.60 -3.42
CA ARG A 26 -9.09 15.08 -4.44
C ARG A 26 -7.91 14.36 -3.80
N THR A 27 -7.36 14.95 -2.74
CA THR A 27 -6.25 14.34 -2.02
C THR A 27 -6.68 13.01 -1.41
N ASN A 28 -7.89 12.98 -0.83
CA ASN A 28 -8.41 11.74 -0.28
C ASN A 28 -8.55 10.65 -1.33
N ALA A 29 -9.07 11.02 -2.49
CA ALA A 29 -9.22 10.05 -3.58
C ALA A 29 -7.87 9.49 -4.01
N LEU A 30 -6.86 10.34 -4.10
CA LEU A 30 -5.52 9.90 -4.45
C LEU A 30 -4.93 8.98 -3.38
N LEU A 31 -5.13 9.34 -2.12
CA LEU A 31 -4.61 8.53 -1.03
C LEU A 31 -5.28 7.16 -0.98
N VAL A 32 -6.57 7.10 -1.24
CA VAL A 32 -7.29 5.83 -1.31
C VAL A 32 -6.70 4.96 -2.42
N GLN A 33 -6.45 5.55 -3.58
CA GLN A 33 -5.83 4.82 -4.68
C GLN A 33 -4.45 4.30 -4.31
N GLN A 34 -3.65 5.14 -3.66
CA GLN A 34 -2.31 4.75 -3.23
C GLN A 34 -2.36 3.61 -2.23
N VAL A 35 -3.30 3.68 -1.30
CA VAL A 35 -3.45 2.61 -0.31
C VAL A 35 -3.83 1.30 -1.01
N GLU A 36 -4.71 1.37 -1.99
CA GLU A 36 -5.10 0.18 -2.75
C GLU A 36 -3.91 -0.43 -3.48
N LEU A 37 -3.12 0.41 -4.14
CA LEU A 37 -1.93 -0.06 -4.86
C LEU A 37 -0.92 -0.68 -3.91
N LEU A 38 -0.67 -0.03 -2.79
CA LEU A 38 0.26 -0.55 -1.79
C LEU A 38 -0.23 -1.86 -1.20
N THR A 39 -1.52 -1.97 -0.99
CA THR A 39 -2.11 -3.21 -0.49
C THR A 39 -1.90 -4.34 -1.49
N GLN A 40 -2.11 -4.07 -2.78
CA GLN A 40 -1.90 -5.06 -3.82
C GLN A 40 -0.43 -5.48 -3.90
N GLU A 41 0.47 -4.51 -3.81
CA GLU A 41 1.90 -4.80 -3.80
C GLU A 41 2.30 -5.65 -2.61
N ARG A 42 1.78 -5.29 -1.44
CA ARG A 42 2.03 -6.06 -0.23
C ARG A 42 1.55 -7.50 -0.39
N ASP A 43 0.34 -7.66 -0.90
CA ASP A 43 -0.22 -8.99 -1.06
C ASP A 43 0.57 -9.81 -2.07
N SER A 44 1.01 -9.16 -3.14
CA SER A 44 1.85 -9.81 -4.14
C SER A 44 3.19 -10.26 -3.54
N LEU A 45 3.83 -9.38 -2.77
CA LEU A 45 5.09 -9.70 -2.11
C LEU A 45 4.93 -10.83 -1.10
N LYS A 46 3.84 -10.80 -0.35
CA LYS A 46 3.55 -11.87 0.60
C LYS A 46 3.40 -13.21 -0.10
N SER A 47 2.71 -13.19 -1.22
CA SER A 47 2.48 -14.40 -1.99
C SER A 47 3.80 -14.96 -2.52
N ARG A 48 4.65 -14.09 -3.05
CA ARG A 48 5.97 -14.49 -3.55
C ARG A 48 6.86 -15.03 -2.42
N LEU A 49 6.82 -14.35 -1.30
CA LEU A 49 7.61 -14.77 -0.15
C LEU A 49 7.13 -16.13 0.34
N GLY A 50 5.82 -16.34 0.39
CA GLY A 50 5.27 -17.62 0.78
C GLY A 50 5.69 -18.73 -0.17
N ALA A 51 5.66 -18.46 -1.46
CA ALA A 51 6.07 -19.44 -2.46
C ALA A 51 7.57 -19.76 -2.34
N ALA A 52 8.38 -18.72 -2.14
CA ALA A 52 9.81 -18.91 -1.97
C ALA A 52 10.13 -19.71 -0.72
N ARG A 53 9.41 -19.43 0.35
CA ARG A 53 9.57 -20.13 1.61
C ARG A 53 9.20 -21.59 1.47
N ALA A 54 8.11 -21.86 0.76
CA ALA A 54 7.70 -23.23 0.53
C ALA A 54 8.76 -24.02 -0.24
N ARG A 55 9.39 -23.36 -1.22
CA ARG A 55 10.46 -24.00 -1.98
C ARG A 55 11.67 -24.31 -1.10
N VAL A 56 12.04 -23.37 -0.28
CA VAL A 56 13.15 -23.55 0.64
C VAL A 56 12.85 -24.69 1.60
N ASP A 57 11.65 -24.71 2.14
CA ASP A 57 11.23 -25.77 3.06
C ASP A 57 11.29 -27.13 2.38
N ALA A 58 10.84 -27.20 1.13
CA ALA A 58 10.87 -28.44 0.37
C ALA A 58 12.31 -28.90 0.15
N LEU A 59 13.19 -27.96 -0.17
CA LEU A 59 14.60 -28.28 -0.35
C LEU A 59 15.24 -28.78 0.95
N LEU A 60 14.89 -28.12 2.06
CA LEU A 60 15.41 -28.51 3.35
C LEU A 60 14.92 -29.92 3.75
N GLU A 61 13.72 -30.25 3.39
CA GLU A 61 13.20 -31.59 3.64
C GLU A 61 13.97 -32.65 2.85
N ARG A 62 14.40 -32.31 1.66
CA ARG A 62 15.15 -33.23 0.82
C ARG A 62 16.59 -33.36 1.28
N LEU A 63 17.14 -32.34 1.90
CA LEU A 63 18.52 -32.34 2.32
C LEU A 63 18.87 -33.51 3.24
N PRO A 64 18.08 -33.79 4.29
CA PRO A 64 18.41 -34.93 5.13
C PRO A 64 18.48 -36.23 4.37
N GLU A 65 17.59 -36.42 3.40
CA GLU A 65 17.63 -37.62 2.58
C GLU A 65 18.89 -37.68 1.75
N SER A 66 19.23 -36.56 1.10
CA SER A 66 20.44 -36.51 0.29
C SER A 66 21.69 -36.75 1.09
N LEU A 67 21.72 -36.22 2.29
CA LEU A 67 22.91 -36.39 3.16
C LEU A 67 22.94 -37.74 3.82
N ALA A 68 21.79 -38.26 4.11
CA ALA A 68 21.69 -39.53 4.81
C ALA A 68 21.94 -40.70 3.88
N THR A 69 21.64 -40.57 2.61
CA THR A 69 21.88 -41.64 1.68
C THR A 69 23.29 -41.50 1.16
N PRO A 70 24.10 -42.32 1.56
CA PRO A 70 25.45 -42.22 1.08
C PRO A 70 25.42 -42.78 -0.25
N LYS A 71 25.77 -42.25 -1.03
CA LYS A 71 25.71 -42.59 -2.14
C LYS A 71 26.39 -43.68 -2.45
N ASP A 72 26.59 -44.16 -2.60
CA ASP A 72 27.21 -45.10 -2.96
C ASP A 72 27.41 -45.97 -2.29
N GLY A 73 27.05 -46.00 -1.94
CA GLY A 73 27.02 -46.75 -1.32
C GLY A 73 27.71 -47.45 -1.21
N SER A 74 27.71 -47.40 -1.28
CA SER A 74 28.22 -47.79 -1.19
C SER A 74 28.22 -48.35 -0.98
#